data_c09f0e72ebb68c5e2b2faf701e406104
#
_entry.id   c09f0e72ebb68c5e2b2faf701e406104
#
_cell.length_a   1.000
_cell.length_b   1.000
_cell.length_c   1.000
_cell.angle_alpha   90.00
_cell.angle_beta   90.00
_cell.angle_gamma   90.00
#
_symmetry.space_group_name_H-M   'P 1'
#
loop_
_entity.id
_entity.type
_entity.pdbx_description
1 polymer ?
#
loop_
_entity_poly.entity_id
_entity_poly.type
_entity_poly.pdbx_seq_one_letter_code
_entity_poly.pdbx_strand_id
1 'polypeptide(L)'
;MVMPAGSPYSREAAPVANGFDRVEMCARALEDLPEYLQEKVVLTDLEVRREGPTYAIDTMTQLKPFFPKDSFTLILGSDAAEQFEKWHKVAELKKLVDVLVVKRPGTLGSKSGYPEIEIDALDISATQVREVLASGKDASPFISDSVLEYIKERGLYGSK
;
A
#
# COMPACT_ATOMS: atom_id res chain seq x y z
N MET A 1 1.88 8.55 -5.63
CA MET A 1 0.56 8.58 -4.97
C MET A 1 0.46 7.37 -4.07
N VAL A 2 0.03 7.54 -2.83
CA VAL A 2 -0.28 6.47 -1.87
C VAL A 2 -1.79 6.33 -1.80
N MET A 3 -2.29 5.10 -1.88
CA MET A 3 -3.72 4.84 -1.95
C MET A 3 -4.05 3.56 -1.16
N PRO A 4 -4.61 3.69 0.04
CA PRO A 4 -5.09 2.53 0.78
C PRO A 4 -6.26 1.86 0.04
N ALA A 5 -6.14 0.56 -0.18
CA ALA A 5 -7.20 -0.19 -0.86
C ALA A 5 -8.52 -0.17 -0.07
N GLY A 6 -9.65 -0.05 -0.72
CA GLY A 6 -10.97 -0.13 -0.10
C GLY A 6 -11.27 -1.55 0.37
N SER A 7 -11.89 -2.33 -0.48
CA SER A 7 -12.18 -3.77 -0.29
C SER A 7 -11.33 -4.59 -1.26
N PRO A 8 -10.09 -4.96 -0.90
CA PRO A 8 -9.21 -5.69 -1.80
C PRO A 8 -9.76 -7.09 -2.09
N TYR A 9 -10.12 -7.36 -3.33
CA TYR A 9 -10.72 -8.64 -3.76
C TYR A 9 -9.76 -9.84 -3.61
N SER A 10 -8.45 -9.59 -3.58
CA SER A 10 -7.43 -10.62 -3.48
C SER A 10 -7.17 -11.13 -2.07
N ARG A 11 -7.87 -10.62 -1.06
CA ARG A 11 -7.73 -11.04 0.33
C ARG A 11 -8.94 -11.83 0.77
N GLU A 12 -8.70 -13.01 1.39
CA GLU A 12 -9.75 -13.86 1.95
C GLU A 12 -10.44 -13.21 3.16
N ALA A 13 -9.70 -12.40 3.93
CA ALA A 13 -10.21 -11.71 5.11
C ALA A 13 -10.22 -10.18 4.91
N ALA A 14 -11.28 -9.53 5.40
CA ALA A 14 -11.33 -8.09 5.47
C ALA A 14 -10.15 -7.53 6.31
N PRO A 15 -9.66 -6.32 5.99
CA PRO A 15 -8.67 -5.64 6.83
C PRO A 15 -9.19 -5.44 8.26
N VAL A 16 -8.33 -5.65 9.27
CA VAL A 16 -8.68 -5.47 10.69
C VAL A 16 -9.08 -4.03 11.00
N ALA A 17 -8.30 -3.06 10.51
CA ALA A 17 -8.63 -1.64 10.58
C ALA A 17 -9.53 -1.25 9.42
N ASN A 18 -10.54 -0.42 9.68
CA ASN A 18 -11.40 0.11 8.64
C ASN A 18 -10.64 0.98 7.63
N GLY A 19 -11.29 1.35 6.52
CA GLY A 19 -10.64 2.11 5.46
C GLY A 19 -10.12 3.46 5.90
N PHE A 20 -10.89 4.18 6.70
CA PHE A 20 -10.54 5.52 7.18
C PHE A 20 -9.39 5.49 8.17
N ASP A 21 -9.37 4.53 9.11
CA ASP A 21 -8.22 4.35 10.01
C ASP A 21 -6.94 4.06 9.21
N ARG A 22 -7.02 3.30 8.11
CA ARG A 22 -5.87 3.02 7.25
C ARG A 22 -5.38 4.25 6.48
N VAL A 23 -6.30 5.11 6.02
CA VAL A 23 -5.96 6.40 5.40
C VAL A 23 -5.27 7.30 6.42
N GLU A 24 -5.82 7.41 7.63
CA GLU A 24 -5.25 8.24 8.70
C GLU A 24 -3.84 7.77 9.10
N MET A 25 -3.62 6.46 9.26
CA MET A 25 -2.27 5.94 9.51
C MET A 25 -1.29 6.28 8.37
N CYS A 26 -1.74 6.24 7.12
CA CYS A 26 -0.91 6.67 6.00
C CYS A 26 -0.64 8.18 6.03
N ALA A 27 -1.62 9.02 6.38
CA ALA A 27 -1.44 10.47 6.50
C ALA A 27 -0.36 10.79 7.53
N ARG A 28 -0.47 10.24 8.73
CA ARG A 28 0.53 10.43 9.80
C ARG A 28 1.92 9.94 9.40
N ALA A 29 2.02 8.79 8.75
CA ALA A 29 3.30 8.28 8.25
C ALA A 29 3.92 9.20 7.18
N LEU A 30 3.12 9.88 6.39
CA LEU A 30 3.60 10.84 5.38
C LEU A 30 4.04 12.16 6.01
N GLU A 31 3.39 12.61 7.09
CA GLU A 31 3.80 13.79 7.86
C GLU A 31 5.17 13.61 8.54
N ASP A 32 5.56 12.38 8.86
CA ASP A 32 6.87 12.04 9.42
C ASP A 32 8.00 11.99 8.37
N LEU A 33 7.67 12.10 7.08
CA LEU A 33 8.68 12.17 6.03
C LEU A 33 9.40 13.54 6.04
N PRO A 34 10.65 13.59 5.58
CA PRO A 34 11.32 14.86 5.32
C PRO A 34 10.49 15.74 4.37
N GLU A 35 10.46 17.05 4.61
CA GLU A 35 9.62 18.03 3.89
C GLU A 35 9.74 17.92 2.36
N TYR A 36 10.95 17.74 1.84
CA TYR A 36 11.20 17.58 0.40
C TYR A 36 10.55 16.32 -0.22
N LEU A 37 10.19 15.32 0.60
CA LEU A 37 9.43 14.14 0.18
C LEU A 37 7.94 14.34 0.35
N GLN A 38 7.50 15.04 1.39
CA GLN A 38 6.07 15.31 1.61
C GLN A 38 5.45 16.02 0.41
N GLU A 39 6.14 17.00 -0.18
CA GLU A 39 5.69 17.72 -1.37
C GLU A 39 5.52 16.83 -2.61
N LYS A 40 6.19 15.68 -2.65
CA LYS A 40 6.17 14.73 -3.79
C LYS A 40 5.19 13.59 -3.64
N VAL A 41 4.60 13.43 -2.45
CA VAL A 41 3.71 12.31 -2.15
C VAL A 41 2.28 12.82 -1.99
N VAL A 42 1.37 12.21 -2.72
CA VAL A 42 -0.07 12.49 -2.60
C VAL A 42 -0.74 11.28 -1.99
N LEU A 43 -1.47 11.48 -0.91
CA LEU A 43 -2.38 10.48 -0.33
C LEU A 43 -3.79 10.69 -0.90
N THR A 44 -4.46 9.60 -1.23
CA THR A 44 -5.86 9.63 -1.65
C THR A 44 -6.65 8.50 -1.02
N ASP A 45 -7.90 8.77 -0.66
CA ASP A 45 -8.86 7.82 -0.11
C ASP A 45 -9.84 7.28 -1.17
N LEU A 46 -9.52 7.49 -2.46
CA LEU A 46 -10.37 7.18 -3.60
C LEU A 46 -10.95 5.75 -3.57
N GLU A 47 -10.13 4.78 -3.22
CA GLU A 47 -10.55 3.39 -3.15
C GLU A 47 -11.34 3.08 -1.88
N VAL A 48 -11.02 3.75 -0.77
CA VAL A 48 -11.75 3.59 0.50
C VAL A 48 -13.19 4.12 0.41
N ARG A 49 -13.41 5.16 -0.39
CA ARG A 49 -14.75 5.72 -0.63
C ARG A 49 -15.59 4.92 -1.61
N ARG A 50 -14.96 4.01 -2.36
CA ARG A 50 -15.66 3.19 -3.36
C ARG A 50 -16.37 2.03 -2.66
N GLU A 51 -17.64 1.82 -3.00
CA GLU A 51 -18.37 0.64 -2.59
C GLU A 51 -17.96 -0.60 -3.40
N GLY A 52 -17.96 -1.76 -2.76
CA GLY A 52 -17.66 -3.04 -3.39
C GLY A 52 -16.17 -3.34 -3.57
N PRO A 53 -15.85 -4.38 -4.36
CA PRO A 53 -14.47 -4.79 -4.61
C PRO A 53 -13.65 -3.70 -5.29
N THR A 54 -12.40 -3.54 -4.87
CA THR A 54 -11.48 -2.55 -5.42
C THR A 54 -10.54 -3.19 -6.43
N TYR A 55 -10.65 -2.77 -7.68
CA TYR A 55 -9.77 -3.22 -8.76
C TYR A 55 -8.91 -2.07 -9.27
N ALA A 56 -7.63 -2.34 -9.50
CA ALA A 56 -6.67 -1.34 -9.99
C ALA A 56 -7.11 -0.73 -11.35
N ILE A 57 -7.74 -1.51 -12.23
CA ILE A 57 -8.24 -1.01 -13.51
C ILE A 57 -9.29 0.10 -13.32
N ASP A 58 -10.23 -0.07 -12.38
CA ASP A 58 -11.26 0.92 -12.13
C ASP A 58 -10.67 2.21 -11.56
N THR A 59 -9.68 2.07 -10.69
CA THR A 59 -8.93 3.18 -10.12
C THR A 59 -8.18 3.95 -11.20
N MET A 60 -7.47 3.27 -12.09
CA MET A 60 -6.75 3.92 -13.18
C MET A 60 -7.68 4.56 -14.20
N THR A 61 -8.82 3.93 -14.49
CA THR A 61 -9.85 4.49 -15.37
C THR A 61 -10.44 5.78 -14.79
N GLN A 62 -10.60 5.84 -13.47
CA GLN A 62 -11.09 7.03 -12.77
C GLN A 62 -10.03 8.15 -12.69
N LEU A 63 -8.75 7.81 -12.51
CA LEU A 63 -7.67 8.80 -12.38
C LEU A 63 -7.23 9.39 -13.71
N LYS A 64 -7.14 8.58 -14.78
CA LYS A 64 -6.57 9.01 -16.07
C LYS A 64 -7.18 10.29 -16.65
N PRO A 65 -8.49 10.57 -16.57
CA PRO A 65 -9.08 11.81 -17.03
C PRO A 65 -8.58 13.07 -16.31
N PHE A 66 -8.18 12.97 -15.06
CA PHE A 66 -7.63 14.08 -14.26
C PHE A 66 -6.15 14.33 -14.56
N PHE A 67 -5.45 13.33 -15.09
CA PHE A 67 -4.03 13.38 -15.42
C PHE A 67 -3.78 12.93 -16.87
N PRO A 68 -4.35 13.64 -17.87
CA PRO A 68 -4.36 13.15 -19.25
C PRO A 68 -2.97 13.10 -19.92
N LYS A 69 -2.01 13.88 -19.40
CA LYS A 69 -0.65 13.96 -19.93
C LYS A 69 0.37 13.12 -19.13
N ASP A 70 -0.05 12.59 -17.99
CA ASP A 70 0.86 11.87 -17.09
C ASP A 70 0.93 10.38 -17.46
N SER A 71 2.08 9.80 -17.29
CA SER A 71 2.28 8.35 -17.26
C SER A 71 2.14 7.85 -15.81
N PHE A 72 1.61 6.65 -15.68
CA PHE A 72 1.46 6.01 -14.39
C PHE A 72 2.35 4.77 -14.31
N THR A 73 3.09 4.64 -13.22
CA THR A 73 3.85 3.43 -12.91
C THR A 73 3.25 2.78 -11.67
N LEU A 74 2.79 1.55 -11.80
CA LEU A 74 2.32 0.73 -10.70
C LEU A 74 3.51 0.07 -10.01
N ILE A 75 3.73 0.40 -8.75
CA ILE A 75 4.81 -0.19 -7.94
C ILE A 75 4.27 -1.41 -7.22
N LEU A 76 4.89 -2.56 -7.46
CA LEU A 76 4.48 -3.84 -6.87
C LEU A 76 5.65 -4.48 -6.11
N GLY A 77 5.34 -5.12 -4.98
CA GLY A 77 6.28 -6.09 -4.39
C GLY A 77 6.35 -7.37 -5.24
N SER A 78 7.41 -8.15 -5.07
CA SER A 78 7.65 -9.39 -5.85
C SER A 78 6.45 -10.35 -5.85
N ASP A 79 5.85 -10.59 -4.69
CA ASP A 79 4.68 -11.49 -4.56
C ASP A 79 3.47 -10.99 -5.36
N ALA A 80 3.20 -9.68 -5.33
CA ALA A 80 2.10 -9.08 -6.08
C ALA A 80 2.37 -9.12 -7.59
N ALA A 81 3.61 -8.91 -7.99
CA ALA A 81 4.03 -8.96 -9.40
C ALA A 81 3.85 -10.35 -10.00
N GLU A 82 4.12 -11.42 -9.26
CA GLU A 82 3.88 -12.80 -9.71
C GLU A 82 2.40 -13.11 -9.93
N GLN A 83 1.51 -12.42 -9.22
CA GLN A 83 0.07 -12.59 -9.37
C GLN A 83 -0.56 -11.55 -10.34
N PHE A 84 0.20 -10.59 -10.83
CA PHE A 84 -0.31 -9.45 -11.61
C PHE A 84 -1.07 -9.89 -12.85
N GLU A 85 -0.59 -10.92 -13.56
CA GLU A 85 -1.25 -11.46 -14.77
C GLU A 85 -2.66 -12.03 -14.51
N LYS A 86 -2.99 -12.30 -13.24
CA LYS A 86 -4.32 -12.79 -12.82
C LYS A 86 -5.25 -11.67 -12.35
N TRP A 87 -4.78 -10.42 -12.36
CA TRP A 87 -5.60 -9.30 -11.90
C TRP A 87 -6.79 -9.05 -12.84
N HIS A 88 -7.86 -8.54 -12.27
CA HIS A 88 -9.07 -8.22 -13.01
C HIS A 88 -8.77 -7.26 -14.16
N LYS A 89 -9.14 -7.65 -15.38
CA LYS A 89 -8.90 -6.88 -16.62
C LYS A 89 -7.44 -6.42 -16.79
N VAL A 90 -6.49 -7.27 -16.47
CA VAL A 90 -5.06 -6.93 -16.51
C VAL A 90 -4.61 -6.45 -17.88
N ALA A 91 -5.15 -7.00 -18.97
CA ALA A 91 -4.81 -6.58 -20.32
C ALA A 91 -5.22 -5.12 -20.63
N GLU A 92 -6.29 -4.64 -20.01
CA GLU A 92 -6.73 -3.25 -20.09
C GLU A 92 -5.88 -2.36 -19.17
N LEU A 93 -5.59 -2.84 -17.95
CA LEU A 93 -4.74 -2.14 -16.99
C LEU A 93 -3.34 -1.87 -17.54
N LYS A 94 -2.72 -2.85 -18.21
CA LYS A 94 -1.41 -2.73 -18.86
C LYS A 94 -1.34 -1.63 -19.96
N LYS A 95 -2.47 -1.21 -20.49
CA LYS A 95 -2.53 -0.09 -21.43
C LYS A 95 -2.50 1.28 -20.75
N LEU A 96 -2.76 1.31 -19.45
CA LEU A 96 -2.88 2.53 -18.64
C LEU A 96 -1.68 2.76 -17.72
N VAL A 97 -0.90 1.72 -17.42
CA VAL A 97 0.21 1.77 -16.47
C VAL A 97 1.43 1.00 -16.95
N ASP A 98 2.60 1.50 -16.60
CA ASP A 98 3.82 0.71 -16.55
C ASP A 98 3.90 -0.04 -15.21
N VAL A 99 4.71 -1.08 -15.12
CA VAL A 99 4.90 -1.86 -13.89
C VAL A 99 6.37 -1.79 -13.48
N LEU A 100 6.60 -1.49 -12.21
CA LEU A 100 7.90 -1.55 -11.57
C LEU A 100 7.82 -2.47 -10.35
N VAL A 101 8.68 -3.49 -10.31
CA VAL A 101 8.76 -4.41 -9.19
C VAL A 101 9.80 -3.91 -8.20
N VAL A 102 9.43 -3.90 -6.93
CA VAL A 102 10.33 -3.56 -5.83
C VAL A 102 10.63 -4.83 -5.05
N LYS A 103 11.92 -5.18 -5.01
CA LYS A 103 12.44 -6.32 -4.29
C LYS A 103 13.00 -5.90 -2.94
N ARG A 104 12.62 -6.63 -1.89
CA ARG A 104 13.22 -6.47 -0.56
C ARG A 104 14.53 -7.26 -0.46
N PRO A 105 15.48 -6.82 0.40
CA PRO A 105 16.70 -7.57 0.64
C PRO A 105 16.43 -9.01 1.07
N GLY A 106 17.25 -9.93 0.60
CA GLY A 106 17.14 -11.36 0.96
C GLY A 106 15.98 -12.13 0.31
N THR A 107 15.11 -11.46 -0.47
CA THR A 107 14.07 -12.17 -1.24
C THR A 107 14.57 -12.58 -2.62
N LEU A 108 14.06 -13.69 -3.14
CA LEU A 108 14.29 -14.04 -4.54
C LEU A 108 13.60 -13.00 -5.44
N GLY A 109 14.24 -12.68 -6.58
CA GLY A 109 13.63 -11.79 -7.58
C GLY A 109 12.34 -12.36 -8.13
N SER A 110 11.47 -11.47 -8.61
CA SER A 110 10.20 -11.86 -9.22
C SER A 110 10.44 -12.56 -10.56
N LYS A 111 9.69 -13.64 -10.82
CA LYS A 111 9.65 -14.30 -12.13
C LYS A 111 8.67 -13.62 -13.10
N SER A 112 8.15 -12.45 -12.75
CA SER A 112 7.10 -11.76 -13.52
C SER A 112 7.58 -11.20 -14.87
N GLY A 113 8.89 -11.01 -15.06
CA GLY A 113 9.47 -10.43 -16.28
C GLY A 113 9.37 -8.90 -16.37
N TYR A 114 8.83 -8.22 -15.34
CA TYR A 114 8.79 -6.77 -15.26
C TYR A 114 10.11 -6.17 -14.76
N PRO A 115 10.41 -4.90 -15.10
CA PRO A 115 11.56 -4.19 -14.52
C PRO A 115 11.56 -4.29 -12.99
N GLU A 116 12.70 -4.62 -12.41
CA GLU A 116 12.86 -4.82 -10.96
C GLU A 116 13.98 -3.94 -10.43
N ILE A 117 13.74 -3.34 -9.25
CA ILE A 117 14.75 -2.64 -8.47
C ILE A 117 14.82 -3.24 -7.07
N GLU A 118 16.03 -3.34 -6.53
CA GLU A 118 16.24 -3.69 -5.13
C GLU A 118 16.31 -2.41 -4.30
N ILE A 119 15.63 -2.38 -3.17
CA ILE A 119 15.64 -1.28 -2.22
C ILE A 119 16.17 -1.76 -0.88
N ASP A 120 16.85 -0.88 -0.17
CA ASP A 120 17.24 -1.11 1.21
C ASP A 120 16.02 -0.89 2.12
N ALA A 121 15.21 -1.93 2.25
CA ALA A 121 14.00 -1.90 3.05
C ALA A 121 14.16 -2.80 4.29
N LEU A 122 13.49 -2.43 5.38
CA LEU A 122 13.41 -3.27 6.56
C LEU A 122 12.75 -4.61 6.22
N ASP A 123 13.31 -5.70 6.74
CA ASP A 123 12.71 -7.03 6.62
C ASP A 123 11.59 -7.20 7.65
N ILE A 124 10.48 -6.54 7.39
CA ILE A 124 9.28 -6.57 8.24
C ILE A 124 8.04 -6.88 7.40
N SER A 125 7.07 -7.51 8.05
CA SER A 125 5.75 -7.71 7.48
C SER A 125 4.67 -7.04 8.34
N ALA A 126 3.58 -6.63 7.71
CA ALA A 126 2.43 -6.09 8.44
C ALA A 126 1.85 -7.08 9.46
N THR A 127 2.01 -8.37 9.24
CA THR A 127 1.59 -9.42 10.19
C THR A 127 2.44 -9.38 11.44
N GLN A 128 3.77 -9.35 11.31
CA GLN A 128 4.69 -9.23 12.44
C GLN A 128 4.43 -7.96 13.26
N VAL A 129 4.23 -6.82 12.61
CA VAL A 129 3.91 -5.56 13.32
C VAL A 129 2.61 -5.68 14.11
N ARG A 130 1.56 -6.25 13.53
CA ARG A 130 0.29 -6.48 14.26
C ARG A 130 0.44 -7.43 15.44
N GLU A 131 1.26 -8.47 15.33
CA GLU A 131 1.55 -9.40 16.44
C GLU A 131 2.32 -8.71 17.57
N VAL A 132 3.28 -7.85 17.25
CA VAL A 132 4.00 -7.02 18.23
C VAL A 132 3.04 -6.12 18.97
N LEU A 133 2.17 -5.38 18.26
CA LEU A 133 1.14 -4.51 18.83
C LEU A 133 0.18 -5.29 19.75
N ALA A 134 -0.36 -6.42 19.29
CA ALA A 134 -1.28 -7.26 20.03
C ALA A 134 -0.66 -7.84 21.30
N SER A 135 0.66 -8.10 21.30
CA SER A 135 1.40 -8.60 22.45
C SER A 135 1.78 -7.51 23.48
N GLY A 136 1.49 -6.24 23.19
CA GLY A 136 1.88 -5.10 24.01
C GLY A 136 3.38 -4.80 24.03
N LYS A 137 4.12 -5.35 23.07
CA LYS A 137 5.55 -5.05 22.89
C LYS A 137 5.75 -3.74 22.15
N ASP A 138 6.95 -3.18 22.25
CA ASP A 138 7.34 -1.96 21.55
C ASP A 138 7.39 -2.17 20.03
N ALA A 139 6.58 -1.40 19.31
CA ALA A 139 6.52 -1.40 17.85
C ALA A 139 7.22 -0.19 17.22
N SER A 140 7.79 0.72 18.01
CA SER A 140 8.49 1.92 17.53
C SER A 140 9.65 1.64 16.55
N PRO A 141 10.35 0.48 16.60
CA PRO A 141 11.35 0.17 15.59
C PRO A 141 10.78 -0.09 14.18
N PHE A 142 9.47 -0.27 14.05
CA PHE A 142 8.82 -0.70 12.79
C PHE A 142 7.86 0.33 12.22
N ILE A 143 7.32 1.20 13.05
CA ILE A 143 6.36 2.24 12.66
C ILE A 143 6.69 3.54 13.39
N SER A 144 6.36 4.66 12.77
CA SER A 144 6.61 5.98 13.37
C SER A 144 5.78 6.22 14.63
N ASP A 145 6.27 7.11 15.48
CA ASP A 145 5.62 7.43 16.76
C ASP A 145 4.20 7.97 16.55
N SER A 146 3.98 8.81 15.55
CA SER A 146 2.68 9.38 15.24
C SER A 146 1.65 8.32 14.83
N VAL A 147 2.07 7.32 14.06
CA VAL A 147 1.23 6.17 13.69
C VAL A 147 0.97 5.28 14.89
N LEU A 148 1.99 5.04 15.73
CA LEU A 148 1.85 4.22 16.94
C LEU A 148 0.89 4.87 17.94
N GLU A 149 0.96 6.18 18.12
CA GLU A 149 0.04 6.94 18.97
C GLU A 149 -1.40 6.77 18.48
N TYR A 150 -1.65 6.99 17.19
CA TYR A 150 -2.98 6.80 16.61
C TYR A 150 -3.53 5.38 16.81
N ILE A 151 -2.70 4.36 16.59
CA ILE A 151 -3.09 2.96 16.80
C ILE A 151 -3.53 2.73 18.24
N LYS A 152 -2.80 3.28 19.23
CA LYS A 152 -3.13 3.17 20.65
C LYS A 152 -4.40 3.94 20.99
N GLU A 153 -4.54 5.19 20.56
CA GLU A 153 -5.73 6.02 20.78
C GLU A 153 -7.00 5.34 20.27
N ARG A 154 -6.89 4.66 19.13
CA ARG A 154 -8.02 3.97 18.48
C ARG A 154 -8.19 2.53 18.94
N GLY A 155 -7.29 1.99 19.78
CA GLY A 155 -7.32 0.60 20.22
C GLY A 155 -7.22 -0.41 19.08
N LEU A 156 -6.50 -0.05 18.00
CA LEU A 156 -6.37 -0.90 16.82
C LEU A 156 -5.40 -2.06 17.09
N TYR A 157 -5.65 -3.18 16.43
CA TYR A 157 -4.79 -4.37 16.47
C TYR A 157 -4.54 -4.96 17.87
N GLY A 158 -5.43 -4.67 18.84
CA GLY A 158 -5.27 -5.14 20.22
C GLY A 158 -4.22 -4.38 21.02
N SER A 159 -3.75 -3.22 20.55
CA SER A 159 -2.87 -2.31 21.29
C SER A 159 -3.55 -1.81 22.57
N LYS A 160 -2.77 -1.66 23.64
CA LYS A 160 -3.20 -1.14 24.93
C LYS A 160 -2.51 0.19 25.21
#